data_6dc8f2a82cf3e7b0773aa02e6db97219
#
_entry.id   6dc8f2a82cf3e7b0773aa02e6db97219
#
_cell.length_a   1.000
_cell.length_b   1.000
_cell.length_c   1.000
_cell.angle_alpha   90.00
_cell.angle_beta   90.00
_cell.angle_gamma   90.00
#
_symmetry.space_group_name_H-M   'P 1'
#
loop_
_entity.id
_entity.type
_entity.pdbx_description
1 polymer ?
#
loop_
_entity_poly.entity_id
_entity_poly.type
_entity_poly.pdbx_seq_one_letter_code
_entity_poly.pdbx_strand_id
1 'polypeptide(L)'
;EPSTFEDLIAMNALYRPGPMDYIPDFIDRKHGRKPIEYDIPIMEKYLKDTYGITVYQEQVMLLSRLLADFTRGESDALRKAMGKKLRDKLDHMKPKFIEGGRKNGHDPKVLEKIWTDWEKFASYAFNKSHATCYSWVAYQTAFLKANYPAEYMAATMSRNISNITEITKLMDESKATGIMTKGPDVNESYLKFSVNRKGDIRFGLSLWIHKRRSDLLRCKPCCF
;
A
#
# COMPACT_ATOMS: atom_id res chain seq x y z
N GLU A 1 -2.23 -8.89 10.83
CA GLU A 1 -2.67 -7.52 11.17
C GLU A 1 -1.46 -6.61 11.29
N PRO A 2 -1.39 -5.46 10.57
CA PRO A 2 -0.30 -4.50 10.70
C PRO A 2 -0.36 -3.82 12.08
N SER A 3 0.78 -3.68 12.75
CA SER A 3 0.90 -3.00 14.04
C SER A 3 1.85 -1.80 13.98
N THR A 4 2.63 -1.69 12.91
CA THR A 4 3.52 -0.57 12.63
C THR A 4 3.20 0.03 11.26
N PHE A 5 3.69 1.23 11.00
CA PHE A 5 3.54 1.85 9.68
C PHE A 5 4.36 1.10 8.61
N GLU A 6 5.50 0.56 8.99
CA GLU A 6 6.36 -0.28 8.16
C GLU A 6 5.65 -1.56 7.69
N ASP A 7 4.84 -2.18 8.56
CA ASP A 7 4.00 -3.32 8.18
C ASP A 7 2.99 -2.94 7.08
N LEU A 8 2.37 -1.77 7.22
CA LEU A 8 1.40 -1.28 6.23
C LEU A 8 2.06 -1.03 4.87
N ILE A 9 3.30 -0.48 4.89
CA ILE A 9 4.11 -0.29 3.68
C ILE A 9 4.43 -1.65 3.04
N ALA A 10 4.86 -2.63 3.86
CA ALA A 10 5.18 -3.97 3.37
C ALA A 10 3.95 -4.69 2.78
N MET A 11 2.76 -4.53 3.37
CA MET A 11 1.52 -5.09 2.82
C MET A 11 1.24 -4.59 1.40
N ASN A 12 1.41 -3.29 1.12
CA ASN A 12 1.26 -2.73 -0.22
C ASN A 12 2.22 -3.37 -1.25
N ALA A 13 3.41 -3.75 -0.81
CA ALA A 13 4.40 -4.37 -1.68
C ALA A 13 4.17 -5.88 -1.85
N LEU A 14 3.75 -6.58 -0.79
CA LEU A 14 3.62 -8.04 -0.77
C LEU A 14 2.28 -8.54 -1.31
N TYR A 15 1.19 -7.79 -1.17
CA TYR A 15 -0.15 -8.24 -1.60
C TYR A 15 -0.33 -8.12 -3.11
N ARG A 16 0.43 -8.93 -3.85
CA ARG A 16 0.44 -9.01 -5.32
C ARG A 16 0.81 -10.43 -5.75
N PRO A 17 0.35 -10.89 -6.93
CA PRO A 17 0.80 -12.18 -7.49
C PRO A 17 2.34 -12.25 -7.56
N GLY A 18 2.92 -13.31 -7.02
CA GLY A 18 4.36 -13.53 -6.86
C GLY A 18 4.82 -13.26 -5.43
N PRO A 19 4.87 -12.02 -4.93
CA PRO A 19 5.31 -11.75 -3.56
C PRO A 19 4.39 -12.29 -2.48
N MET A 20 3.13 -12.60 -2.78
CA MET A 20 2.17 -13.17 -1.81
C MET A 20 2.68 -14.46 -1.14
N ASP A 21 3.54 -15.22 -1.80
CA ASP A 21 4.11 -16.45 -1.25
C ASP A 21 5.00 -16.19 -0.02
N TYR A 22 5.50 -14.97 0.15
CA TYR A 22 6.30 -14.56 1.32
C TYR A 22 5.46 -14.06 2.49
N ILE A 23 4.16 -13.84 2.32
CA ILE A 23 3.28 -13.32 3.39
C ILE A 23 3.23 -14.26 4.61
N PRO A 24 3.11 -15.59 4.47
CA PRO A 24 3.14 -16.48 5.62
C PRO A 24 4.43 -16.34 6.44
N ASP A 25 5.58 -16.36 5.78
CA ASP A 25 6.89 -16.17 6.43
C ASP A 25 7.02 -14.81 7.11
N PHE A 26 6.54 -13.75 6.44
CA PHE A 26 6.52 -12.39 7.01
C PHE A 26 5.69 -12.35 8.31
N ILE A 27 4.51 -12.96 8.30
CA ILE A 27 3.63 -13.03 9.47
C ILE A 27 4.26 -13.84 10.58
N ASP A 28 4.85 -15.01 10.27
CA ASP A 28 5.44 -15.88 11.26
C ASP A 28 6.67 -15.27 11.93
N ARG A 29 7.52 -14.60 11.17
CA ARG A 29 8.67 -13.85 11.70
C ARG A 29 8.24 -12.65 12.53
N LYS A 30 7.24 -11.90 12.08
CA LYS A 30 6.67 -10.79 12.84
C LYS A 30 6.16 -11.22 14.21
N HIS A 31 5.48 -12.36 14.29
CA HIS A 31 4.91 -12.86 15.54
C HIS A 31 5.85 -13.79 16.34
N GLY A 32 7.11 -13.88 15.95
CA GLY A 32 8.11 -14.69 16.64
C GLY A 32 7.91 -16.21 16.52
N ARG A 33 7.04 -16.67 15.62
CA ARG A 33 6.84 -18.11 15.34
C ARG A 33 7.97 -18.71 14.52
N LYS A 34 8.65 -17.89 13.72
CA LYS A 34 9.88 -18.21 13.01
C LYS A 34 11.00 -17.26 13.43
N PRO A 35 12.25 -17.71 13.56
CA PRO A 35 13.38 -16.82 13.81
C PRO A 35 13.60 -15.89 12.61
N ILE A 36 14.04 -14.67 12.88
CA ILE A 36 14.51 -13.74 11.84
C ILE A 36 15.97 -14.07 11.60
N GLU A 37 16.29 -14.56 10.42
CA GLU A 37 17.64 -14.91 10.01
C GLU A 37 18.15 -13.94 8.94
N TYR A 38 19.42 -13.59 9.05
CA TYR A 38 20.13 -12.77 8.07
C TYR A 38 21.31 -13.58 7.55
N ASP A 39 21.47 -13.68 6.23
CA ASP A 39 22.60 -14.38 5.61
C ASP A 39 23.96 -13.81 6.06
N ILE A 40 24.03 -12.52 6.26
CA ILE A 40 25.14 -11.79 6.85
C ILE A 40 24.57 -10.87 7.94
N PRO A 41 25.07 -10.87 9.18
CA PRO A 41 24.47 -10.11 10.30
C PRO A 41 24.27 -8.63 10.01
N ILE A 42 25.18 -7.99 9.27
CA ILE A 42 25.10 -6.57 8.92
C ILE A 42 23.88 -6.21 8.05
N MET A 43 23.25 -7.19 7.39
CA MET A 43 22.04 -7.00 6.58
C MET A 43 20.83 -6.60 7.43
N GLU A 44 20.83 -6.89 8.73
CA GLU A 44 19.83 -6.45 9.68
C GLU A 44 19.53 -4.96 9.55
N LYS A 45 20.57 -4.16 9.32
CA LYS A 45 20.46 -2.69 9.17
C LYS A 45 19.37 -2.24 8.19
N TYR A 46 19.14 -3.01 7.12
CA TYR A 46 18.18 -2.65 6.06
C TYR A 46 17.02 -3.65 5.92
N LEU A 47 17.09 -4.80 6.59
CA LEU A 47 16.05 -5.83 6.52
C LEU A 47 15.23 -5.96 7.81
N LYS A 48 15.59 -5.26 8.88
CA LYS A 48 14.89 -5.32 10.17
C LYS A 48 13.40 -5.00 10.03
N ASP A 49 13.06 -3.91 9.33
CA ASP A 49 11.66 -3.46 9.15
C ASP A 49 10.81 -4.43 8.31
N THR A 50 11.45 -5.37 7.64
CA THR A 50 10.80 -6.41 6.82
C THR A 50 11.08 -7.82 7.32
N TYR A 51 11.47 -7.94 8.60
CA TYR A 51 11.71 -9.22 9.28
C TYR A 51 12.66 -10.14 8.51
N GLY A 52 13.73 -9.57 7.94
CA GLY A 52 14.75 -10.32 7.18
C GLY A 52 14.35 -10.69 5.75
N ILE A 53 13.19 -10.25 5.26
CA ILE A 53 12.73 -10.51 3.89
C ILE A 53 13.06 -9.32 3.00
N THR A 54 13.65 -9.57 1.83
CA THR A 54 13.84 -8.54 0.81
C THR A 54 12.51 -8.25 0.11
N VAL A 55 11.99 -7.05 0.26
CA VAL A 55 10.69 -6.59 -0.28
C VAL A 55 10.87 -5.45 -1.27
N TYR A 56 11.84 -4.56 -1.03
CA TYR A 56 12.00 -3.32 -1.78
C TYR A 56 13.25 -3.28 -2.63
N GLN A 57 13.17 -2.63 -3.79
CA GLN A 57 14.32 -2.36 -4.66
C GLN A 57 15.41 -1.57 -3.91
N GLU A 58 15.01 -0.65 -3.05
CA GLU A 58 15.90 0.18 -2.24
C GLU A 58 16.75 -0.66 -1.26
N GLN A 59 16.20 -1.77 -0.74
CA GLN A 59 16.98 -2.69 0.11
C GLN A 59 18.14 -3.31 -0.67
N VAL A 60 17.90 -3.76 -1.90
CA VAL A 60 18.96 -4.31 -2.76
C VAL A 60 20.02 -3.27 -3.07
N MET A 61 19.61 -2.03 -3.39
CA MET A 61 20.55 -0.92 -3.63
C MET A 61 21.44 -0.63 -2.42
N LEU A 62 20.83 -0.59 -1.22
CA LEU A 62 21.55 -0.28 0.00
C LEU A 62 22.45 -1.45 0.43
N LEU A 63 21.99 -2.68 0.28
CA LEU A 63 22.75 -3.88 0.59
C LEU A 63 23.92 -4.08 -0.38
N SER A 64 23.76 -3.82 -1.69
CA SER A 64 24.86 -3.91 -2.63
C SER A 64 25.99 -2.92 -2.32
N ARG A 65 25.64 -1.75 -1.80
CA ARG A 65 26.61 -0.77 -1.33
C ARG A 65 27.27 -1.18 -0.01
N LEU A 66 26.48 -1.73 0.91
CA LEU A 66 26.95 -2.13 2.23
C LEU A 66 27.87 -3.35 2.17
N LEU A 67 27.51 -4.34 1.35
CA LEU A 67 28.22 -5.62 1.28
C LEU A 67 29.42 -5.60 0.32
N ALA A 68 29.32 -4.88 -0.80
CA ALA A 68 30.28 -4.95 -1.91
C ALA A 68 30.77 -3.59 -2.41
N ASP A 69 30.60 -2.52 -1.63
CA ASP A 69 31.06 -1.16 -1.93
C ASP A 69 30.58 -0.60 -3.28
N PHE A 70 29.40 -1.01 -3.73
CA PHE A 70 28.83 -0.43 -4.95
C PHE A 70 28.66 1.08 -4.77
N THR A 71 29.03 1.84 -5.78
CA THR A 71 28.72 3.26 -5.85
C THR A 71 27.21 3.50 -5.98
N ARG A 72 26.77 4.74 -5.79
CA ARG A 72 25.36 5.11 -5.99
C ARG A 72 24.91 4.82 -7.42
N GLY A 73 25.75 5.10 -8.41
CA GLY A 73 25.46 4.85 -9.82
C GLY A 73 25.32 3.36 -10.14
N GLU A 74 26.19 2.53 -9.58
CA GLU A 74 26.16 1.07 -9.76
C GLU A 74 24.95 0.42 -9.08
N SER A 75 24.63 0.84 -7.86
CA SER A 75 23.42 0.35 -7.17
C SER A 75 22.13 0.75 -7.91
N ASP A 76 22.08 1.94 -8.51
CA ASP A 76 20.96 2.35 -9.36
C ASP A 76 20.92 1.58 -10.70
N ALA A 77 22.08 1.30 -11.29
CA ALA A 77 22.17 0.44 -12.47
C ALA A 77 21.70 -0.99 -12.17
N LEU A 78 22.04 -1.54 -11.00
CA LEU A 78 21.56 -2.83 -10.52
C LEU A 78 20.03 -2.82 -10.39
N ARG A 79 19.46 -1.84 -9.71
CA ARG A 79 18.01 -1.66 -9.59
C ARG A 79 17.32 -1.63 -10.97
N LYS A 80 17.86 -0.85 -11.90
CA LYS A 80 17.33 -0.76 -13.27
C LYS A 80 17.43 -2.09 -14.03
N ALA A 81 18.57 -2.80 -13.88
CA ALA A 81 18.76 -4.10 -14.50
C ALA A 81 17.76 -5.14 -13.96
N MET A 82 17.54 -5.14 -12.65
CA MET A 82 16.53 -5.99 -11.99
C MET A 82 15.10 -5.66 -12.45
N GLY A 83 14.70 -4.40 -12.37
CA GLY A 83 13.35 -3.97 -12.72
C GLY A 83 12.99 -4.20 -14.20
N LYS A 84 13.98 -4.15 -15.10
CA LYS A 84 13.82 -4.43 -16.54
C LYS A 84 14.17 -5.86 -16.93
N LYS A 85 14.54 -6.71 -15.97
CA LYS A 85 14.95 -8.11 -16.18
C LYS A 85 16.08 -8.27 -17.21
N LEU A 86 17.06 -7.37 -17.18
CA LEU A 86 18.21 -7.34 -18.12
C LEU A 86 19.28 -8.32 -17.64
N ARG A 87 19.15 -9.60 -18.00
CA ARG A 87 20.05 -10.69 -17.57
C ARG A 87 21.51 -10.39 -17.88
N ASP A 88 21.83 -9.97 -19.10
CA ASP A 88 23.20 -9.65 -19.51
C ASP A 88 23.88 -8.63 -18.58
N LYS A 89 23.13 -7.62 -18.12
CA LYS A 89 23.66 -6.63 -17.18
C LYS A 89 23.83 -7.20 -15.78
N LEU A 90 22.94 -8.05 -15.33
CA LEU A 90 23.05 -8.72 -14.03
C LEU A 90 24.26 -9.65 -14.01
N ASP A 91 24.49 -10.43 -15.09
CA ASP A 91 25.64 -11.32 -15.23
C ASP A 91 26.97 -10.56 -15.21
N HIS A 92 27.02 -9.37 -15.79
CA HIS A 92 28.20 -8.50 -15.70
C HIS A 92 28.43 -7.89 -14.30
N MET A 93 27.37 -7.65 -13.54
CA MET A 93 27.47 -7.05 -12.21
C MET A 93 27.76 -8.07 -11.10
N LYS A 94 27.38 -9.34 -11.29
CA LYS A 94 27.56 -10.42 -10.33
C LYS A 94 29.02 -10.59 -9.89
N PRO A 95 30.01 -10.74 -10.82
CA PRO A 95 31.41 -10.91 -10.43
C PRO A 95 31.92 -9.74 -9.59
N LYS A 96 31.51 -8.52 -9.91
CA LYS A 96 31.90 -7.33 -9.14
C LYS A 96 31.31 -7.36 -7.73
N PHE A 97 30.05 -7.79 -7.57
CA PHE A 97 29.42 -7.93 -6.26
C PHE A 97 30.16 -8.97 -5.40
N ILE A 98 30.46 -10.14 -5.95
CA ILE A 98 31.19 -11.21 -5.25
C ILE A 98 32.60 -10.74 -4.86
N GLU A 99 33.34 -10.12 -5.78
CA GLU A 99 34.69 -9.64 -5.50
C GLU A 99 34.72 -8.52 -4.46
N GLY A 100 33.79 -7.55 -4.56
CA GLY A 100 33.65 -6.48 -3.56
C GLY A 100 33.32 -7.04 -2.18
N GLY A 101 32.35 -7.94 -2.11
CA GLY A 101 31.96 -8.57 -0.84
C GLY A 101 33.07 -9.43 -0.25
N ARG A 102 33.85 -10.13 -1.08
CA ARG A 102 35.03 -10.89 -0.64
C ARG A 102 36.10 -9.97 -0.03
N LYS A 103 36.34 -8.81 -0.61
CA LYS A 103 37.25 -7.80 -0.05
C LYS A 103 36.81 -7.30 1.31
N ASN A 104 35.50 -7.22 1.53
CA ASN A 104 34.90 -6.83 2.80
C ASN A 104 34.80 -7.98 3.82
N GLY A 105 35.42 -9.13 3.52
CA GLY A 105 35.55 -10.28 4.43
C GLY A 105 34.32 -11.20 4.46
N HIS A 106 33.42 -11.11 3.48
CA HIS A 106 32.25 -11.98 3.39
C HIS A 106 32.55 -13.27 2.61
N ASP A 107 31.90 -14.37 3.02
CA ASP A 107 32.03 -15.67 2.33
C ASP A 107 31.45 -15.59 0.91
N PRO A 108 32.22 -15.90 -0.14
CA PRO A 108 31.74 -15.92 -1.53
C PRO A 108 30.50 -16.77 -1.76
N LYS A 109 30.36 -17.91 -1.06
CA LYS A 109 29.20 -18.78 -1.19
C LYS A 109 27.93 -18.12 -0.67
N VAL A 110 28.03 -17.37 0.41
CA VAL A 110 26.91 -16.61 0.98
C VAL A 110 26.54 -15.46 0.04
N LEU A 111 27.52 -14.77 -0.53
CA LEU A 111 27.29 -13.71 -1.52
C LEU A 111 26.61 -14.24 -2.79
N GLU A 112 27.00 -15.41 -3.29
CA GLU A 112 26.33 -16.06 -4.42
C GLU A 112 24.89 -16.43 -4.12
N LYS A 113 24.61 -16.95 -2.91
CA LYS A 113 23.25 -17.20 -2.46
C LYS A 113 22.41 -15.91 -2.47
N ILE A 114 22.92 -14.85 -1.84
CA ILE A 114 22.24 -13.55 -1.78
C ILE A 114 21.95 -13.03 -3.19
N TRP A 115 22.93 -13.11 -4.11
CA TRP A 115 22.71 -12.69 -5.50
C TRP A 115 21.63 -13.50 -6.19
N THR A 116 21.65 -14.82 -6.04
CA THR A 116 20.65 -15.71 -6.62
C THR A 116 19.24 -15.43 -6.09
N ASP A 117 19.12 -15.12 -4.80
CA ASP A 117 17.85 -14.72 -4.20
C ASP A 117 17.39 -13.36 -4.72
N TRP A 118 18.29 -12.41 -4.96
CA TRP A 118 17.97 -11.14 -5.62
C TRP A 118 17.52 -11.31 -7.08
N GLU A 119 18.10 -12.24 -7.83
CA GLU A 119 17.66 -12.55 -9.20
C GLU A 119 16.22 -13.05 -9.23
N LYS A 120 15.85 -13.92 -8.28
CA LYS A 120 14.45 -14.35 -8.11
C LYS A 120 13.56 -13.17 -7.72
N PHE A 121 13.99 -12.40 -6.72
CA PHE A 121 13.32 -11.20 -6.24
C PHE A 121 13.12 -10.14 -7.32
N ALA A 122 14.02 -10.02 -8.30
CA ALA A 122 13.94 -9.04 -9.40
C ALA A 122 12.60 -9.08 -10.15
N SER A 123 11.94 -10.24 -10.18
CA SER A 123 10.66 -10.41 -10.88
C SER A 123 9.49 -9.66 -10.20
N TYR A 124 9.59 -9.36 -8.91
CA TYR A 124 8.52 -8.77 -8.09
C TYR A 124 8.97 -7.62 -7.17
N ALA A 125 10.23 -7.19 -7.29
CA ALA A 125 10.77 -6.07 -6.54
C ALA A 125 9.87 -4.83 -6.60
N PHE A 126 9.64 -4.18 -5.45
CA PHE A 126 8.74 -3.03 -5.34
C PHE A 126 9.48 -1.76 -4.95
N ASN A 127 8.98 -0.63 -5.42
CA ASN A 127 9.50 0.68 -5.01
C ASN A 127 8.95 1.06 -3.62
N LYS A 128 9.84 1.26 -2.64
CA LYS A 128 9.45 1.59 -1.27
C LYS A 128 8.74 2.94 -1.19
N SER A 129 9.21 3.94 -1.94
CA SER A 129 8.63 5.28 -1.92
C SER A 129 7.17 5.26 -2.39
N HIS A 130 6.86 4.49 -3.45
CA HIS A 130 5.49 4.30 -3.91
C HIS A 130 4.61 3.64 -2.84
N ALA A 131 5.08 2.53 -2.24
CA ALA A 131 4.37 1.86 -1.16
C ALA A 131 4.13 2.80 0.03
N THR A 132 5.13 3.60 0.41
CA THR A 132 5.03 4.56 1.52
C THR A 132 3.96 5.62 1.26
N CYS A 133 3.93 6.21 0.06
CA CYS A 133 2.92 7.23 -0.27
C CYS A 133 1.49 6.67 -0.20
N TYR A 134 1.26 5.48 -0.76
CA TYR A 134 -0.05 4.83 -0.69
C TYR A 134 -0.43 4.44 0.74
N SER A 135 0.51 3.92 1.53
CA SER A 135 0.28 3.58 2.92
C SER A 135 -0.04 4.80 3.78
N TRP A 136 0.60 5.94 3.48
CA TRP A 136 0.31 7.20 4.16
C TRP A 136 -1.14 7.64 3.94
N VAL A 137 -1.60 7.64 2.69
CA VAL A 137 -2.99 7.97 2.36
C VAL A 137 -3.96 6.95 2.99
N ALA A 138 -3.64 5.65 2.90
CA ALA A 138 -4.45 4.60 3.50
C ALA A 138 -4.58 4.78 5.01
N TYR A 139 -3.49 5.10 5.70
CA TYR A 139 -3.52 5.38 7.14
C TYR A 139 -4.38 6.61 7.47
N GLN A 140 -4.21 7.71 6.72
CA GLN A 140 -5.01 8.92 6.93
C GLN A 140 -6.50 8.65 6.73
N THR A 141 -6.89 7.93 5.69
CA THR A 141 -8.30 7.59 5.45
C THR A 141 -8.86 6.67 6.52
N ALA A 142 -8.07 5.69 6.98
CA ALA A 142 -8.46 4.81 8.08
C ALA A 142 -8.63 5.58 9.40
N PHE A 143 -7.71 6.51 9.69
CA PHE A 143 -7.79 7.39 10.87
C PHE A 143 -9.06 8.24 10.85
N LEU A 144 -9.35 8.89 9.71
CA LEU A 144 -10.56 9.70 9.56
C LEU A 144 -11.82 8.85 9.72
N LYS A 145 -11.85 7.67 9.11
CA LYS A 145 -12.99 6.76 9.22
C LYS A 145 -13.21 6.27 10.65
N ALA A 146 -12.13 6.03 11.41
CA ALA A 146 -12.21 5.58 12.80
C ALA A 146 -12.64 6.68 13.78
N ASN A 147 -12.18 7.92 13.57
CA ASN A 147 -12.38 9.01 14.53
C ASN A 147 -13.51 9.97 14.13
N TYR A 148 -13.81 10.07 12.82
CA TYR A 148 -14.84 10.97 12.24
C TYR A 148 -15.67 10.23 11.19
N PRO A 149 -16.34 9.11 11.57
CA PRO A 149 -16.95 8.21 10.59
C PRO A 149 -18.08 8.89 9.80
N ALA A 150 -18.92 9.71 10.40
CA ALA A 150 -20.02 10.39 9.69
C ALA A 150 -19.48 11.38 8.64
N GLU A 151 -18.52 12.19 9.00
CA GLU A 151 -17.88 13.17 8.10
C GLU A 151 -17.11 12.48 6.98
N TYR A 152 -16.39 11.40 7.31
CA TYR A 152 -15.67 10.60 6.32
C TYR A 152 -16.63 9.98 5.29
N MET A 153 -17.72 9.38 5.75
CA MET A 153 -18.74 8.78 4.87
C MET A 153 -19.45 9.84 4.04
N ALA A 154 -19.83 10.97 4.62
CA ALA A 154 -20.43 12.10 3.88
C ALA A 154 -19.48 12.65 2.79
N ALA A 155 -18.19 12.79 3.10
CA ALA A 155 -17.19 13.23 2.14
C ALA A 155 -17.01 12.21 1.00
N THR A 156 -16.96 10.91 1.33
CA THR A 156 -16.82 9.82 0.36
C THR A 156 -18.04 9.72 -0.56
N MET A 157 -19.26 9.79 0.00
CA MET A 157 -20.50 9.85 -0.79
C MET A 157 -20.52 11.08 -1.72
N SER A 158 -20.05 12.23 -1.24
CA SER A 158 -19.98 13.47 -2.04
C SER A 158 -19.02 13.34 -3.24
N ARG A 159 -17.96 12.54 -3.13
CA ARG A 159 -17.03 12.26 -4.24
C ARG A 159 -17.61 11.28 -5.25
N ASN A 160 -18.50 10.40 -4.81
CA ASN A 160 -19.14 9.37 -5.62
C ASN A 160 -20.55 9.75 -6.08
N ILE A 161 -20.89 11.03 -6.15
CA ILE A 161 -22.27 11.53 -6.37
C ILE A 161 -22.90 11.02 -7.67
N SER A 162 -22.10 10.73 -8.68
CA SER A 162 -22.55 10.18 -9.98
C SER A 162 -22.69 8.64 -9.98
N ASN A 163 -22.25 7.95 -8.93
CA ASN A 163 -22.25 6.50 -8.84
C ASN A 163 -23.21 6.02 -7.73
N ILE A 164 -24.47 5.82 -8.11
CA ILE A 164 -25.52 5.43 -7.15
C ILE A 164 -25.23 4.09 -6.47
N THR A 165 -24.61 3.15 -7.16
CA THR A 165 -24.25 1.85 -6.61
C THR A 165 -23.25 1.99 -5.44
N GLU A 166 -22.23 2.83 -5.60
CA GLU A 166 -21.27 3.11 -4.54
C GLU A 166 -21.92 3.89 -3.38
N ILE A 167 -22.80 4.84 -3.67
CA ILE A 167 -23.55 5.55 -2.62
C ILE A 167 -24.38 4.57 -1.80
N THR A 168 -25.07 3.62 -2.44
CA THR A 168 -25.87 2.62 -1.73
C THR A 168 -25.01 1.77 -0.80
N LYS A 169 -23.85 1.27 -1.26
CA LYS A 169 -22.92 0.52 -0.40
C LYS A 169 -22.44 1.34 0.80
N LEU A 170 -22.11 2.61 0.59
CA LEU A 170 -21.67 3.51 1.66
C LEU A 170 -22.80 3.81 2.65
N MET A 171 -24.05 3.87 2.19
CA MET A 171 -25.24 4.01 3.07
C MET A 171 -25.43 2.76 3.93
N ASP A 172 -25.32 1.56 3.33
CA ASP A 172 -25.43 0.30 4.05
C ASP A 172 -24.31 0.17 5.11
N GLU A 173 -23.08 0.55 4.75
CA GLU A 173 -21.97 0.58 5.70
C GLU A 173 -22.20 1.60 6.83
N SER A 174 -22.67 2.81 6.50
CA SER A 174 -23.02 3.82 7.51
C SER A 174 -24.05 3.31 8.48
N LYS A 175 -25.11 2.66 7.97
CA LYS A 175 -26.16 2.05 8.79
C LYS A 175 -25.61 0.95 9.70
N ALA A 176 -24.71 0.11 9.20
CA ALA A 176 -24.08 -0.95 9.99
C ALA A 176 -23.20 -0.40 11.13
N THR A 177 -22.67 0.82 10.98
CA THR A 177 -21.91 1.52 12.03
C THR A 177 -22.76 2.45 12.91
N GLY A 178 -24.09 2.41 12.76
CA GLY A 178 -25.03 3.19 13.58
C GLY A 178 -25.23 4.64 13.10
N ILE A 179 -24.72 5.01 11.92
CA ILE A 179 -24.89 6.35 11.34
C ILE A 179 -26.08 6.34 10.38
N MET A 180 -27.10 7.16 10.68
CA MET A 180 -28.27 7.26 9.83
C MET A 180 -28.02 8.16 8.63
N THR A 181 -28.52 7.72 7.47
CA THR A 181 -28.55 8.54 6.26
C THR A 181 -29.97 9.02 6.00
N LYS A 182 -30.16 10.33 5.92
CA LYS A 182 -31.48 10.98 5.78
C LYS A 182 -31.63 11.66 4.43
N GLY A 183 -32.83 11.64 3.89
CA GLY A 183 -33.18 12.33 2.64
C GLY A 183 -32.87 13.83 2.66
N PRO A 184 -32.98 14.53 1.51
CA PRO A 184 -32.74 15.96 1.44
C PRO A 184 -33.79 16.74 2.25
N ASP A 185 -33.37 17.85 2.83
CA ASP A 185 -34.20 18.77 3.62
C ASP A 185 -33.77 20.21 3.31
N VAL A 186 -34.71 21.09 3.05
CA VAL A 186 -34.43 22.48 2.65
C VAL A 186 -33.76 23.30 3.75
N ASN A 187 -33.95 22.91 5.01
CA ASN A 187 -33.37 23.63 6.17
C ASN A 187 -32.03 23.04 6.63
N GLU A 188 -31.70 21.79 6.26
CA GLU A 188 -30.52 21.10 6.74
C GLU A 188 -29.54 20.71 5.62
N SER A 189 -30.03 20.54 4.37
CA SER A 189 -29.16 20.06 3.27
C SER A 189 -28.35 21.16 2.65
N TYR A 190 -27.06 20.87 2.47
CA TYR A 190 -26.16 21.63 1.63
C TYR A 190 -26.14 21.07 0.20
N LEU A 191 -25.27 21.63 -0.65
CA LEU A 191 -25.09 21.15 -2.03
C LEU A 191 -24.62 19.67 -2.06
N LYS A 192 -23.68 19.31 -1.19
CA LYS A 192 -23.10 17.97 -1.05
C LYS A 192 -23.65 17.26 0.18
N PHE A 193 -23.33 15.96 0.32
CA PHE A 193 -23.59 15.26 1.59
C PHE A 193 -22.90 15.99 2.74
N SER A 194 -23.58 16.08 3.87
CA SER A 194 -23.10 16.76 5.07
C SER A 194 -23.58 16.05 6.31
N VAL A 195 -22.92 16.31 7.44
CA VAL A 195 -23.37 15.80 8.73
C VAL A 195 -24.19 16.87 9.44
N ASN A 196 -25.36 16.52 9.93
CA ASN A 196 -26.23 17.42 10.69
C ASN A 196 -25.80 17.50 12.17
N ARG A 197 -26.44 18.38 12.94
CA ARG A 197 -26.14 18.55 14.38
C ARG A 197 -26.38 17.30 15.24
N LYS A 198 -27.10 16.31 14.73
CA LYS A 198 -27.39 15.04 15.42
C LYS A 198 -26.39 13.94 15.08
N GLY A 199 -25.40 14.21 14.18
CA GLY A 199 -24.43 13.23 13.70
C GLY A 199 -24.95 12.36 12.55
N ASP A 200 -26.14 12.63 11.98
CA ASP A 200 -26.66 11.89 10.83
C ASP A 200 -26.14 12.49 9.53
N ILE A 201 -25.96 11.65 8.51
CA ILE A 201 -25.61 12.09 7.17
C ILE A 201 -26.85 12.57 6.45
N ARG A 202 -26.82 13.80 5.96
CA ARG A 202 -27.90 14.41 5.15
C ARG A 202 -27.53 14.39 3.66
N PHE A 203 -28.46 13.95 2.82
CA PHE A 203 -28.30 14.01 1.37
C PHE A 203 -28.14 15.45 0.88
N GLY A 204 -27.18 15.64 -0.05
CA GLY A 204 -26.99 16.92 -0.71
C GLY A 204 -28.00 17.20 -1.81
N LEU A 205 -28.36 18.48 -2.00
CA LEU A 205 -29.30 18.90 -3.03
C LEU A 205 -28.81 18.67 -4.47
N SER A 206 -27.50 18.54 -4.69
CA SER A 206 -26.92 18.27 -6.01
C SER A 206 -27.32 16.91 -6.60
N LEU A 207 -27.65 15.92 -5.79
CA LEU A 207 -28.21 14.63 -6.25
C LEU A 207 -29.56 14.80 -6.96
N TRP A 208 -30.36 15.76 -6.51
CA TRP A 208 -31.63 16.10 -7.13
C TRP A 208 -31.44 16.77 -8.49
N ILE A 209 -30.41 17.59 -8.63
CA ILE A 209 -30.09 18.30 -9.87
C ILE A 209 -29.56 17.34 -10.93
N HIS A 210 -28.75 16.38 -10.55
CA HIS A 210 -28.20 15.35 -11.46
C HIS A 210 -29.28 14.37 -11.96
N LYS A 211 -30.21 13.98 -11.10
CA LYS A 211 -31.31 13.07 -11.47
C LYS A 211 -32.30 13.75 -12.43
N ARG A 212 -32.37 15.08 -12.44
CA ARG A 212 -33.27 15.83 -13.34
C ARG A 212 -32.89 15.81 -14.82
N ARG A 213 -31.66 15.43 -15.18
CA ARG A 213 -31.26 15.37 -16.60
C ARG A 213 -31.56 14.05 -17.30
N SER A 214 -31.79 12.94 -16.58
CA SER A 214 -32.03 11.63 -17.20
C SER A 214 -33.39 10.99 -16.87
N ASP A 215 -34.10 11.32 -15.76
CA ASP A 215 -35.25 10.52 -15.29
C ASP A 215 -36.48 11.31 -14.78
N LEU A 216 -36.61 12.58 -15.04
CA LEU A 216 -37.74 13.41 -14.57
C LEU A 216 -39.09 13.09 -15.22
N LEU A 217 -39.13 12.17 -16.16
CA LEU A 217 -40.40 11.75 -16.80
C LEU A 217 -41.05 10.50 -16.20
N ARG A 218 -40.50 9.91 -15.13
CA ARG A 218 -41.04 8.67 -14.53
C ARG A 218 -41.29 8.64 -13.03
N CYS A 219 -41.12 9.73 -12.31
CA CYS A 219 -41.60 9.74 -10.90
C CYS A 219 -43.04 10.15 -10.81
N LYS A 220 -43.93 9.16 -10.62
CA LYS A 220 -45.26 9.39 -10.03
C LYS A 220 -45.07 10.03 -8.65
N PRO A 221 -45.92 10.97 -8.26
CA PRO A 221 -45.85 11.58 -6.94
C PRO A 221 -46.25 10.53 -5.90
N CYS A 222 -45.30 10.02 -5.17
CA CYS A 222 -45.54 9.21 -3.99
C CYS A 222 -44.88 9.90 -2.80
N CYS A 223 -45.75 10.48 -2.03
CA CYS A 223 -45.74 10.72 -0.60
C CYS A 223 -44.82 11.84 -0.08
N PHE A 224 -45.53 12.90 0.23
CA PHE A 224 -45.25 13.77 1.37
C PHE A 224 -45.30 12.97 2.69
#